data_569ec3945214fb2132132300eefe7b21
#
_entry.id   569ec3945214fb2132132300eefe7b21
#
_cell.length_a   1.000
_cell.length_b   1.000
_cell.length_c   1.000
_cell.angle_alpha   90.00
_cell.angle_beta   90.00
_cell.angle_gamma   90.00
#
_symmetry.space_group_name_H-M   'P 1'
#
loop_
_entity.id
_entity.type
_entity.pdbx_description
1 polymer ?
#
loop_
_entity_poly.entity_id
_entity_poly.type
_entity_poly.pdbx_seq_one_letter_code
_entity_poly.pdbx_strand_id
1 'polypeptide(L)'
;MQIVLYKKAKDTHTHYYEINDRQLHLFSSYGFTVRWWREGASSRERHYSFPSRSERDSALQRLLQRKYREGYRVLYHYFRHRLPAALPGLLRRMGGG
;
A
#
# COMPACT_ATOMS: atom_id res chain seq x y z
N MET A 1 2.21 -2.98 -9.79
CA MET A 1 1.72 -1.97 -8.83
C MET A 1 2.75 -1.72 -7.75
N GLN A 2 2.96 -0.47 -7.41
CA GLN A 2 3.76 -0.09 -6.26
C GLN A 2 3.16 1.18 -5.66
N ILE A 3 2.91 1.15 -4.36
CA ILE A 3 2.42 2.31 -3.61
C ILE A 3 3.33 2.46 -2.41
N VAL A 4 3.96 3.62 -2.27
CA VAL A 4 4.79 3.91 -1.11
C VAL A 4 4.15 5.03 -0.32
N LEU A 5 3.87 4.76 0.94
CA LEU A 5 3.27 5.70 1.87
C LEU A 5 4.30 6.12 2.91
N TYR A 6 4.11 7.29 3.47
CA TYR A 6 4.96 7.78 4.55
C TYR A 6 4.14 8.51 5.61
N LYS A 7 4.67 8.53 6.80
CA LYS A 7 4.09 9.28 7.92
C LYS A 7 5.22 9.76 8.81
N LYS A 8 5.22 11.06 9.13
CA LYS A 8 6.14 11.62 10.13
C LYS A 8 5.54 11.42 11.51
N ALA A 9 6.25 10.68 12.35
CA ALA A 9 5.80 10.41 13.71
C ALA A 9 6.27 11.50 14.67
N LYS A 10 5.68 11.53 15.87
CA LYS A 10 6.03 12.50 16.90
C LYS A 10 7.47 12.37 17.38
N ASP A 11 8.07 11.20 17.19
CA ASP A 11 9.46 10.93 17.58
C ASP A 11 10.49 11.40 16.54
N THR A 12 10.05 12.18 15.56
CA THR A 12 10.85 12.72 14.46
C THR A 12 11.32 11.70 13.41
N HIS A 13 11.05 10.43 13.60
CA HIS A 13 11.36 9.41 12.60
C HIS A 13 10.24 9.33 11.57
N THR A 14 10.60 9.07 10.31
CA THR A 14 9.63 8.84 9.26
C THR A 14 9.32 7.35 9.19
N HIS A 15 8.04 7.02 9.15
CA HIS A 15 7.57 5.67 8.95
C HIS A 15 7.15 5.48 7.50
N TYR A 16 7.52 4.34 6.92
CA TYR A 16 7.22 3.99 5.53
C TYR A 16 6.37 2.74 5.48
N TYR A 17 5.51 2.68 4.48
CA TYR A 17 4.67 1.53 4.23
C TYR A 17 4.56 1.35 2.72
N GLU A 18 5.04 0.22 2.22
CA GLU A 18 5.04 -0.08 0.80
C GLU A 18 4.06 -1.22 0.50
N ILE A 19 3.30 -1.06 -0.58
CA ILE A 19 2.42 -2.11 -1.09
C ILE A 19 2.87 -2.39 -2.52
N ASN A 20 3.12 -3.67 -2.85
CA ASN A 20 3.53 -4.05 -4.18
C ASN A 20 3.02 -5.43 -4.55
N ASP A 21 3.00 -5.74 -5.85
CA ASP A 21 2.58 -7.04 -6.36
C ASP A 21 3.71 -7.74 -7.12
N ARG A 22 4.96 -7.41 -6.80
CA ARG A 22 6.13 -7.94 -7.51
C ARG A 22 6.34 -9.43 -7.31
N GLN A 23 5.96 -9.96 -6.15
CA GLN A 23 6.12 -11.36 -5.87
C GLN A 23 4.86 -12.10 -6.28
N LEU A 24 4.98 -12.89 -7.34
CA LEU A 24 3.92 -13.77 -7.76
C LEU A 24 3.92 -14.99 -6.87
N HIS A 25 2.82 -15.24 -6.19
CA HIS A 25 2.66 -16.47 -5.43
C HIS A 25 2.35 -17.62 -6.37
N LEU A 26 2.96 -18.77 -6.11
CA LEU A 26 2.76 -19.96 -6.91
C LEU A 26 1.31 -20.41 -6.99
N PHE A 27 0.51 -20.05 -5.99
CA PHE A 27 -0.85 -20.54 -5.84
C PHE A 27 -1.93 -19.48 -5.98
N SER A 28 -1.57 -18.24 -6.26
CA SER A 28 -2.55 -17.18 -6.43
C SER A 28 -2.03 -16.12 -7.39
N SER A 29 -2.88 -15.79 -8.36
CA SER A 29 -2.62 -14.70 -9.30
C SER A 29 -3.00 -13.34 -8.73
N TYR A 30 -3.68 -13.33 -7.59
CA TYR A 30 -4.21 -12.11 -7.00
C TYR A 30 -3.67 -11.93 -5.60
N GLY A 31 -2.74 -11.03 -5.45
CA GLY A 31 -2.16 -10.77 -4.15
C GLY A 31 -1.37 -9.49 -4.14
N PHE A 32 -0.89 -9.15 -2.97
CA PHE A 32 0.08 -8.09 -2.83
C PHE A 32 0.92 -8.35 -1.58
N THR A 33 2.08 -7.69 -1.56
CA THR A 33 2.99 -7.73 -0.43
C THR A 33 3.02 -6.35 0.20
N VAL A 34 3.02 -6.31 1.52
CA VAL A 34 3.24 -5.07 2.26
C VAL A 34 4.59 -5.17 2.95
N ARG A 35 5.31 -4.05 2.97
CA ARG A 35 6.57 -3.93 3.66
C ARG A 35 6.56 -2.61 4.42
N TRP A 36 6.95 -2.63 5.68
CA TRP A 36 6.96 -1.41 6.48
C TRP A 36 8.23 -1.32 7.29
N TRP A 37 8.66 -0.09 7.51
CA TRP A 37 9.87 0.16 8.28
C TRP A 37 9.86 1.59 8.81
N ARG A 38 10.61 1.80 9.85
CA ARG A 38 10.92 3.12 10.36
C ARG A 38 12.28 3.52 9.80
N GLU A 39 12.45 4.81 9.49
CA GLU A 39 13.72 5.35 9.01
C GLU A 39 14.86 4.89 9.91
N GLY A 40 15.91 4.31 9.30
CA GLY A 40 17.07 3.81 10.01
C GLY A 40 16.92 2.43 10.62
N ALA A 41 15.78 1.77 10.48
CA ALA A 41 15.53 0.45 11.02
C ALA A 41 15.30 -0.57 9.91
N SER A 42 15.38 -1.86 10.26
CA SER A 42 15.11 -2.94 9.32
C SER A 42 13.61 -3.02 9.00
N SER A 43 13.30 -3.56 7.83
CA SER A 43 11.91 -3.69 7.38
C SER A 43 11.30 -5.02 7.80
N ARG A 44 9.96 -5.02 7.86
CA ARG A 44 9.14 -6.22 8.01
C ARG A 44 8.26 -6.37 6.78
N GLU A 45 7.83 -7.60 6.51
CA GLU A 45 7.13 -7.91 5.28
C GLU A 45 6.01 -8.90 5.55
N ARG A 46 4.90 -8.76 4.82
CA ARG A 46 3.78 -9.69 4.89
C ARG A 46 3.15 -9.83 3.51
N HIS A 47 2.80 -11.06 3.15
CA HIS A 47 2.18 -11.38 1.88
C HIS A 47 0.71 -11.71 2.07
N TYR A 48 -0.13 -11.22 1.15
CA TYR A 48 -1.56 -11.49 1.12
C TYR A 48 -1.93 -12.12 -0.22
N SER A 49 -2.80 -13.12 -0.18
CA SER A 49 -3.33 -13.78 -1.37
C SER A 49 -4.85 -13.79 -1.32
N PHE A 50 -5.46 -13.65 -2.49
CA PHE A 50 -6.91 -13.56 -2.61
C PHE A 50 -7.38 -14.46 -3.74
N PRO A 51 -8.61 -15.04 -3.63
CA PRO A 51 -9.12 -15.92 -4.66
C PRO A 51 -9.58 -15.19 -5.92
N SER A 52 -9.81 -13.87 -5.85
CA SER A 52 -10.25 -13.10 -7.00
C SER A 52 -9.64 -11.71 -7.01
N ARG A 53 -9.64 -11.10 -8.19
CA ARG A 53 -9.20 -9.71 -8.35
C ARG A 53 -10.09 -8.77 -7.53
N SER A 54 -11.39 -9.02 -7.52
CA SER A 54 -12.35 -8.20 -6.80
C SER A 54 -12.05 -8.17 -5.29
N GLU A 55 -11.75 -9.33 -4.73
CA GLU A 55 -11.40 -9.40 -3.31
C GLU A 55 -10.07 -8.72 -3.01
N ARG A 56 -9.07 -8.89 -3.90
CA ARG A 56 -7.80 -8.18 -3.76
C ARG A 56 -8.01 -6.67 -3.78
N ASP A 57 -8.78 -6.18 -4.74
CA ASP A 57 -9.01 -4.73 -4.89
C ASP A 57 -9.76 -4.16 -3.70
N SER A 58 -10.73 -4.89 -3.18
CA SER A 58 -11.45 -4.49 -1.97
C SER A 58 -10.54 -4.42 -0.75
N ALA A 59 -9.69 -5.43 -0.60
CA ALA A 59 -8.72 -5.48 0.50
C ALA A 59 -7.72 -4.33 0.41
N LEU A 60 -7.24 -4.04 -0.80
CA LEU A 60 -6.31 -2.93 -1.05
C LEU A 60 -6.95 -1.59 -0.68
N GLN A 61 -8.20 -1.38 -1.10
CA GLN A 61 -8.91 -0.16 -0.79
C GLN A 61 -9.09 0.03 0.72
N ARG A 62 -9.51 -1.03 1.42
CA ARG A 62 -9.66 -0.98 2.88
C ARG A 62 -8.34 -0.69 3.58
N LEU A 63 -7.27 -1.30 3.11
CA LEU A 63 -5.94 -1.08 3.67
C LEU A 63 -5.52 0.38 3.52
N LEU A 64 -5.66 0.95 2.32
CA LEU A 64 -5.31 2.35 2.07
C LEU A 64 -6.16 3.31 2.90
N GLN A 65 -7.45 3.04 3.03
CA GLN A 65 -8.32 3.86 3.87
C GLN A 65 -7.88 3.85 5.32
N ARG A 66 -7.51 2.67 5.83
CA ARG A 66 -7.02 2.54 7.19
C ARG A 66 -5.71 3.32 7.40
N LYS A 67 -4.79 3.20 6.44
CA LYS A 67 -3.51 3.92 6.51
C LYS A 67 -3.71 5.43 6.44
N TYR A 68 -4.64 5.87 5.62
CA TYR A 68 -4.98 7.29 5.56
C TYR A 68 -5.47 7.81 6.93
N ARG A 69 -6.34 7.06 7.59
CA ARG A 69 -6.82 7.43 8.94
C ARG A 69 -5.69 7.45 9.96
N GLU A 70 -4.69 6.59 9.80
CA GLU A 70 -3.51 6.54 10.66
C GLU A 70 -2.55 7.70 10.40
N GLY A 71 -2.78 8.51 9.38
CA GLY A 71 -1.96 9.67 9.08
C GLY A 71 -0.98 9.49 7.94
N TYR A 72 -0.98 8.34 7.27
CA TYR A 72 -0.11 8.11 6.13
C TYR A 72 -0.54 8.94 4.92
N ARG A 73 0.46 9.35 4.13
CA ARG A 73 0.26 10.06 2.86
C ARG A 73 1.02 9.33 1.77
N VAL A 74 0.63 9.54 0.53
CA VAL A 74 1.30 8.91 -0.62
C VAL A 74 2.58 9.68 -0.93
N LEU A 75 3.70 8.96 -0.91
CA LEU A 75 4.97 9.46 -1.38
C LEU A 75 5.14 9.21 -2.87
N TYR A 76 4.73 8.00 -3.33
CA TYR A 76 4.90 7.58 -4.71
C TYR A 76 3.92 6.45 -5.01
N HIS A 77 3.40 6.41 -6.25
CA HIS A 77 2.65 5.25 -6.72
C HIS A 77 2.90 5.02 -8.21
N TYR A 78 2.82 3.76 -8.60
CA TYR A 78 2.96 3.33 -9.97
C TYR A 78 2.03 2.15 -10.22
N PHE A 79 1.31 2.18 -11.35
CA PHE A 79 0.41 1.11 -11.74
C PHE A 79 0.67 0.73 -13.18
N ARG A 80 0.84 -0.57 -13.40
CA ARG A 80 1.06 -1.13 -14.72
C ARG A 80 -0.23 -1.28 -15.50
N HIS A 81 -1.32 -1.50 -14.78
CA HIS A 81 -2.64 -1.76 -15.33
C HIS A 81 -3.65 -0.76 -14.78
N ARG A 82 -4.87 -0.84 -15.33
CA ARG A 82 -5.96 0.04 -14.93
C ARG A 82 -6.22 -0.05 -13.42
N LEU A 83 -6.37 1.12 -12.80
CA LEU A 83 -6.66 1.21 -11.37
C LEU A 83 -8.09 0.78 -11.06
N PRO A 84 -8.33 0.14 -9.89
CA PRO A 84 -9.68 0.01 -9.37
C PRO A 84 -10.35 1.38 -9.26
N ALA A 85 -11.66 1.43 -9.54
CA ALA A 85 -12.38 2.69 -9.72
C ALA A 85 -12.27 3.65 -8.51
N ALA A 86 -12.21 3.11 -7.30
CA ALA A 86 -12.18 3.95 -6.10
C ALA A 86 -10.79 4.46 -5.73
N LEU A 87 -9.72 3.86 -6.27
CA LEU A 87 -8.35 4.19 -5.87
C LEU A 87 -7.88 5.58 -6.29
N PRO A 88 -8.17 6.07 -7.53
CA PRO A 88 -7.66 7.39 -7.92
C PRO A 88 -8.08 8.51 -6.97
N GLY A 89 -9.33 8.51 -6.53
CA GLY A 89 -9.81 9.52 -5.60
C GLY A 89 -9.16 9.43 -4.24
N LEU A 90 -8.99 8.20 -3.74
CA LEU A 90 -8.34 7.96 -2.46
C LEU A 90 -6.87 8.38 -2.49
N LEU A 91 -6.14 8.00 -3.53
CA LEU A 91 -4.73 8.35 -3.68
C LEU A 91 -4.54 9.87 -3.77
N ARG A 92 -5.45 10.58 -4.44
CA ARG A 92 -5.38 12.04 -4.49
C ARG A 92 -5.54 12.65 -3.11
N ARG A 93 -6.49 12.15 -2.31
CA ARG A 93 -6.67 12.64 -0.95
C ARG A 93 -5.45 12.38 -0.08
N MET A 94 -4.83 11.22 -0.26
CA MET A 94 -3.64 10.83 0.49
C MET A 94 -2.39 11.55 0.00
N GLY A 95 -2.40 12.07 -1.20
CA GLY A 95 -1.27 12.80 -1.75
C GLY A 95 -0.93 14.06 -1.01
N GLY A 96 -1.78 14.51 -0.13
CA GLY A 96 -1.47 15.56 0.81
C GLY A 96 -1.06 16.88 0.18
N GLY A 97 -1.37 17.03 -1.07
CA GLY A 97 -0.94 18.19 -1.83
C GLY A 97 -1.44 19.49 -1.30
#